data_ce7cac4baae508eab3b8ef765c923a59
#
_entry.id   ce7cac4baae508eab3b8ef765c923a59
#
_cell.length_a   1.000
_cell.length_b   1.000
_cell.length_c   1.000
_cell.angle_alpha   90.00
_cell.angle_beta   90.00
_cell.angle_gamma   90.00
#
_symmetry.space_group_name_H-M   'P 1'
#
loop_
_entity.id
_entity.type
_entity.pdbx_description
1 polymer ?
#
loop_
_entity_poly.entity_id
_entity_poly.type
_entity_poly.pdbx_seq_one_letter_code
_entity_poly.pdbx_strand_id
1 'polypeptide(L)'
;MNKIYLFIFITVFLFKTETVFSGNKTFNVDNIIINNSNNLNKQELLDKAFKKGFQNLSRKILQNIDVQKIVNTELVEIKKLILSYQIKKNKKNKTNSDVTINLSFNREKINNFFYNRNIQYADIQKTDLVLFPVLVENNNFYLFTENYFFNQWNKKKNKNFN
;
A
#
# COMPACT_ATOMS: atom_id res chain seq x y z
N MET A 1 10.22 -18.29 44.26
CA MET A 1 9.82 -17.23 43.34
C MET A 1 8.34 -16.96 43.54
N ASN A 2 7.96 -15.76 44.01
CA ASN A 2 6.59 -15.48 44.43
C ASN A 2 5.64 -15.53 43.23
N LYS A 3 4.54 -16.29 43.37
CA LYS A 3 3.51 -16.44 42.32
C LYS A 3 3.01 -15.09 41.80
N ILE A 4 3.06 -14.03 42.60
CA ILE A 4 2.69 -12.66 42.23
C ILE A 4 3.64 -12.08 41.17
N TYR A 5 4.94 -12.29 41.25
CA TYR A 5 5.91 -11.80 40.25
C TYR A 5 5.72 -12.52 38.88
N LEU A 6 5.41 -13.82 38.91
CA LEU A 6 5.12 -14.58 37.73
C LEU A 6 3.85 -14.05 37.03
N PHE A 7 2.82 -13.73 37.81
CA PHE A 7 1.57 -13.20 37.29
C PHE A 7 1.75 -11.80 36.67
N ILE A 8 2.51 -10.92 37.33
CA ILE A 8 2.85 -9.59 36.80
C ILE A 8 3.67 -9.71 35.51
N PHE A 9 4.63 -10.63 35.46
CA PHE A 9 5.45 -10.87 34.27
C PHE A 9 4.61 -11.34 33.07
N ILE A 10 3.68 -12.29 33.29
CA ILE A 10 2.76 -12.77 32.26
C ILE A 10 1.84 -11.63 31.78
N THR A 11 1.32 -10.80 32.69
CA THR A 11 0.44 -9.68 32.34
C THR A 11 1.18 -8.64 31.49
N VAL A 12 2.40 -8.28 31.84
CA VAL A 12 3.23 -7.35 31.04
C VAL A 12 3.57 -7.91 29.67
N PHE A 13 3.75 -9.23 29.55
CA PHE A 13 4.02 -9.88 28.25
C PHE A 13 2.80 -9.91 27.35
N LEU A 14 1.60 -10.03 27.92
CA LEU A 14 0.32 -10.02 27.17
C LEU A 14 -0.03 -8.62 26.64
N PHE A 15 0.46 -7.54 27.26
CA PHE A 15 0.23 -6.18 26.78
C PHE A 15 1.21 -5.70 25.70
N LYS A 16 2.22 -6.49 25.36
CA LYS A 16 3.08 -6.24 24.20
C LYS A 16 2.50 -6.84 22.91
N THR A 17 1.19 -6.79 22.73
CA THR A 17 0.62 -6.94 21.41
C THR A 17 0.86 -5.63 20.66
N GLU A 18 2.02 -5.50 20.05
CA GLU A 18 2.13 -4.58 18.93
C GLU A 18 1.02 -4.99 17.97
N THR A 19 0.03 -4.13 17.83
CA THR A 19 -0.91 -4.23 16.73
C THR A 19 -0.07 -4.12 15.48
N VAL A 20 0.30 -5.27 14.92
CA VAL A 20 0.78 -5.36 13.55
C VAL A 20 -0.40 -4.96 12.68
N PHE A 21 -0.69 -3.66 12.65
CA PHE A 21 -1.42 -3.08 11.56
C PHE A 21 -0.53 -3.26 10.33
N SER A 22 -0.68 -4.38 9.68
CA SER A 22 -0.37 -4.53 8.27
C SER A 22 -1.29 -3.57 7.53
N GLY A 23 -1.06 -2.29 7.76
CA GLY A 23 -1.77 -1.20 7.11
C GLY A 23 -1.52 -1.38 5.63
N ASN A 24 -2.57 -1.61 4.89
CA ASN A 24 -2.54 -1.81 3.46
C ASN A 24 -1.87 -0.60 2.80
N LYS A 25 -0.56 -0.70 2.52
CA LYS A 25 0.28 0.39 1.98
C LYS A 25 -0.12 0.79 0.56
N THR A 26 -1.08 0.08 -0.04
CA THR A 26 -1.57 0.37 -1.40
C THR A 26 -2.12 1.78 -1.51
N PHE A 27 -2.90 2.21 -0.51
CA PHE A 27 -3.55 3.52 -0.49
C PHE A 27 -2.72 4.63 0.19
N ASN A 28 -1.46 4.34 0.50
CA ASN A 28 -0.52 5.34 0.99
C ASN A 28 0.34 5.87 -0.15
N VAL A 29 0.51 7.18 -0.17
CA VAL A 29 1.40 7.90 -1.08
C VAL A 29 2.38 8.70 -0.24
N ASP A 30 3.61 8.22 -0.20
CA ASP A 30 4.66 8.83 0.60
C ASP A 30 5.54 9.76 -0.24
N ASN A 31 6.25 10.66 0.45
CA ASN A 31 7.26 11.54 -0.11
C ASN A 31 6.76 12.44 -1.27
N ILE A 32 5.56 12.99 -1.14
CA ILE A 32 5.06 14.00 -2.06
C ILE A 32 5.81 15.30 -1.79
N ILE A 33 6.67 15.70 -2.71
CA ILE A 33 7.44 16.94 -2.59
C ILE A 33 6.66 18.07 -3.27
N ILE A 34 6.41 19.15 -2.52
CA ILE A 34 5.82 20.39 -3.00
C ILE A 34 6.82 21.52 -2.81
N ASN A 35 7.16 22.18 -3.92
CA ASN A 35 8.01 23.35 -3.87
C ASN A 35 7.24 24.54 -3.30
N ASN A 36 7.82 25.18 -2.29
CA ASN A 36 7.23 26.33 -1.59
C ASN A 36 8.02 27.63 -1.83
N SER A 37 8.73 27.76 -2.96
CA SER A 37 9.49 28.97 -3.30
C SER A 37 8.65 30.24 -3.28
N ASN A 38 7.35 30.13 -3.53
CA ASN A 38 6.42 31.25 -3.57
C ASN A 38 5.75 31.53 -2.20
N ASN A 39 6.27 31.00 -1.10
CA ASN A 39 5.70 31.15 0.26
C ASN A 39 4.19 30.86 0.33
N LEU A 40 3.78 29.77 -0.30
CA LEU A 40 2.39 29.34 -0.29
C LEU A 40 1.89 29.18 1.15
N ASN A 41 0.67 29.55 1.40
CA ASN A 41 0.05 29.28 2.68
C ASN A 41 -0.18 27.77 2.88
N LYS A 42 -0.43 27.36 4.13
CA LYS A 42 -0.59 25.94 4.47
C LYS A 42 -1.69 25.25 3.65
N GLN A 43 -2.79 25.95 3.40
CA GLN A 43 -3.93 25.42 2.66
C GLN A 43 -3.56 25.15 1.19
N GLU A 44 -2.90 26.10 0.55
CA GLU A 44 -2.44 25.95 -0.84
C GLU A 44 -1.44 24.83 -1.00
N LEU A 45 -0.51 24.67 -0.03
CA LEU A 45 0.43 23.55 -0.01
C LEU A 45 -0.29 22.21 0.07
N LEU A 46 -1.28 22.10 0.97
CA LEU A 46 -2.08 20.89 1.12
C LEU A 46 -2.90 20.61 -0.13
N ASP A 47 -3.52 21.61 -0.73
CA ASP A 47 -4.35 21.47 -1.92
C ASP A 47 -3.53 20.94 -3.13
N LYS A 48 -2.31 21.45 -3.31
CA LYS A 48 -1.36 20.94 -4.30
C LYS A 48 -0.94 19.50 -3.99
N ALA A 49 -0.65 19.22 -2.70
CA ALA A 49 -0.25 17.88 -2.29
C ALA A 49 -1.36 16.85 -2.49
N PHE A 50 -2.60 17.20 -2.20
CA PHE A 50 -3.76 16.33 -2.36
C PHE A 50 -3.99 15.97 -3.83
N LYS A 51 -3.94 16.95 -4.73
CA LYS A 51 -4.03 16.70 -6.17
C LYS A 51 -2.90 15.80 -6.66
N LYS A 52 -1.65 16.12 -6.31
CA LYS A 52 -0.49 15.33 -6.70
C LYS A 52 -0.51 13.93 -6.12
N GLY A 53 -0.92 13.80 -4.85
CA GLY A 53 -1.06 12.50 -4.17
C GLY A 53 -2.14 11.63 -4.81
N PHE A 54 -3.29 12.19 -5.16
CA PHE A 54 -4.35 11.47 -5.85
C PHE A 54 -3.90 11.00 -7.24
N GLN A 55 -3.20 11.84 -7.99
CA GLN A 55 -2.62 11.45 -9.28
C GLN A 55 -1.60 10.31 -9.14
N ASN A 56 -0.73 10.39 -8.12
CA ASN A 56 0.25 9.34 -7.85
C ASN A 56 -0.41 8.02 -7.44
N LEU A 57 -1.44 8.08 -6.58
CA LEU A 57 -2.24 6.90 -6.23
C LEU A 57 -2.88 6.29 -7.47
N SER A 58 -3.54 7.11 -8.28
CA SER A 58 -4.22 6.65 -9.49
C SER A 58 -3.27 5.93 -10.45
N ARG A 59 -2.10 6.51 -10.72
CA ARG A 59 -1.07 5.88 -11.56
C ARG A 59 -0.48 4.60 -10.96
N LYS A 60 -0.49 4.47 -9.63
CA LYS A 60 0.02 3.30 -8.93
C LYS A 60 -0.91 2.09 -9.04
N ILE A 61 -2.23 2.32 -9.07
CA ILE A 61 -3.23 1.25 -8.92
C ILE A 61 -4.13 1.06 -10.15
N LEU A 62 -4.16 2.01 -11.09
CA LEU A 62 -5.01 1.95 -12.27
C LEU A 62 -4.21 1.79 -13.56
N GLN A 63 -4.86 1.25 -14.58
CA GLN A 63 -4.36 1.30 -15.95
C GLN A 63 -4.47 2.70 -16.53
N ASN A 64 -3.60 3.04 -17.49
CA ASN A 64 -3.54 4.39 -18.08
C ASN A 64 -4.87 4.88 -18.62
N ILE A 65 -5.68 4.01 -19.21
CA ILE A 65 -7.00 4.34 -19.74
C ILE A 65 -7.96 4.81 -18.65
N ASP A 66 -7.90 4.21 -17.47
CA ASP A 66 -8.75 4.56 -16.33
C ASP A 66 -8.24 5.79 -15.60
N VAL A 67 -6.92 6.02 -15.57
CA VAL A 67 -6.34 7.28 -15.05
C VAL A 67 -6.92 8.49 -15.79
N GLN A 68 -7.10 8.41 -17.12
CA GLN A 68 -7.66 9.49 -17.91
C GLN A 68 -9.11 9.84 -17.54
N LYS A 69 -9.90 8.87 -17.08
CA LYS A 69 -11.29 9.09 -16.65
C LYS A 69 -11.40 9.96 -15.39
N ILE A 70 -10.34 10.03 -14.59
CA ILE A 70 -10.34 10.69 -13.28
C ILE A 70 -9.35 11.84 -13.16
N VAL A 71 -8.61 12.16 -14.23
CA VAL A 71 -7.58 13.21 -14.25
C VAL A 71 -8.16 14.58 -13.83
N ASN A 72 -9.42 14.84 -14.19
CA ASN A 72 -10.12 16.09 -13.92
C ASN A 72 -10.97 16.07 -12.64
N THR A 73 -10.71 15.12 -11.71
CA THR A 73 -11.43 15.08 -10.43
C THR A 73 -11.21 16.36 -9.65
N GLU A 74 -12.31 16.96 -9.19
CA GLU A 74 -12.28 18.21 -8.42
C GLU A 74 -11.59 18.04 -7.06
N LEU A 75 -10.91 19.07 -6.62
CA LEU A 75 -10.20 19.07 -5.35
C LEU A 75 -11.10 18.76 -4.14
N VAL A 76 -12.34 19.26 -4.17
CA VAL A 76 -13.33 19.02 -3.10
C VAL A 76 -13.62 17.52 -2.97
N GLU A 77 -13.73 16.83 -4.09
CA GLU A 77 -13.95 15.38 -4.12
C GLU A 77 -12.71 14.62 -3.64
N ILE A 78 -11.52 15.00 -4.12
CA ILE A 78 -10.25 14.42 -3.66
C ILE A 78 -10.10 14.53 -2.14
N LYS A 79 -10.42 15.70 -1.55
CA LYS A 79 -10.37 15.90 -0.10
C LYS A 79 -11.22 14.89 0.68
N LYS A 80 -12.37 14.50 0.16
CA LYS A 80 -13.27 13.51 0.80
C LYS A 80 -12.67 12.10 0.83
N LEU A 81 -11.74 11.80 -0.09
CA LEU A 81 -11.10 10.50 -0.20
C LEU A 81 -9.91 10.33 0.78
N ILE A 82 -9.38 11.43 1.31
CA ILE A 82 -8.23 11.42 2.20
C ILE A 82 -8.64 10.97 3.59
N LEU A 83 -7.88 10.02 4.16
CA LEU A 83 -8.00 9.55 5.53
C LEU A 83 -7.17 10.41 6.48
N SER A 84 -5.90 10.62 6.15
CA SER A 84 -4.95 11.39 6.95
C SER A 84 -3.78 11.91 6.12
N TYR A 85 -3.06 12.89 6.68
CA TYR A 85 -1.83 13.38 6.09
C TYR A 85 -0.79 13.75 7.15
N GLN A 86 0.49 13.71 6.75
CA GLN A 86 1.62 14.12 7.58
C GLN A 86 2.52 15.07 6.80
N ILE A 87 2.85 16.21 7.40
CA ILE A 87 3.79 17.17 6.83
C ILE A 87 5.16 16.95 7.47
N LYS A 88 6.17 16.67 6.65
CA LYS A 88 7.58 16.56 7.08
C LYS A 88 8.33 17.80 6.60
N LYS A 89 8.83 18.61 7.52
CA LYS A 89 9.71 19.74 7.17
C LYS A 89 11.13 19.20 6.94
N ASN A 90 11.66 19.43 5.76
CA ASN A 90 13.07 19.09 5.47
C ASN A 90 13.98 20.09 6.17
N LYS A 91 14.67 19.67 7.25
CA LYS A 91 15.63 20.50 8.00
C LYS A 91 16.97 20.73 7.30
N LYS A 92 17.21 20.05 6.15
CA LYS A 92 18.58 19.91 5.61
C LYS A 92 19.08 21.06 4.72
N ASN A 93 18.22 21.93 4.19
CA ASN A 93 18.70 23.03 3.33
C ASN A 93 18.01 24.32 3.71
N LYS A 94 18.78 25.31 4.18
CA LYS A 94 18.30 26.68 4.47
C LYS A 94 17.79 27.44 3.21
N THR A 95 18.03 26.89 2.02
CA THR A 95 17.69 27.51 0.73
C THR A 95 16.54 26.84 -0.02
N ASN A 96 16.15 25.60 0.32
CA ASN A 96 15.06 24.90 -0.33
C ASN A 96 13.84 24.86 0.59
N SER A 97 12.81 25.59 0.21
CA SER A 97 11.53 25.67 0.88
C SER A 97 10.62 24.46 0.59
N ASP A 98 11.17 23.34 0.12
CA ASP A 98 10.42 22.15 -0.24
C ASP A 98 9.79 21.49 0.99
N VAL A 99 8.51 21.20 0.88
CA VAL A 99 7.73 20.50 1.90
C VAL A 99 7.42 19.10 1.43
N THR A 100 7.73 18.10 2.25
CA THR A 100 7.38 16.70 1.97
C THR A 100 6.11 16.33 2.72
N ILE A 101 5.15 15.75 2.02
CA ILE A 101 3.85 15.35 2.56
C ILE A 101 3.62 13.88 2.27
N ASN A 102 3.19 13.15 3.29
CA ASN A 102 2.69 11.78 3.15
C ASN A 102 1.17 11.83 3.24
N LEU A 103 0.50 11.08 2.37
CA LEU A 103 -0.96 10.97 2.34
C LEU A 103 -1.39 9.51 2.53
N SER A 104 -2.47 9.34 3.27
CA SER A 104 -3.19 8.08 3.35
C SER A 104 -4.62 8.30 2.86
N PHE A 105 -5.06 7.50 1.91
CA PHE A 105 -6.42 7.54 1.38
C PHE A 105 -7.30 6.50 2.07
N ASN A 106 -8.58 6.83 2.23
CA ASN A 106 -9.56 5.89 2.76
C ASN A 106 -9.91 4.86 1.67
N ARG A 107 -9.58 3.59 1.94
CA ARG A 107 -9.78 2.47 1.01
C ARG A 107 -11.23 2.34 0.54
N GLU A 108 -12.17 2.36 1.47
CA GLU A 108 -13.59 2.20 1.16
C GLU A 108 -14.11 3.34 0.28
N LYS A 109 -13.74 4.59 0.61
CA LYS A 109 -14.12 5.74 -0.20
C LYS A 109 -13.51 5.71 -1.60
N ILE A 110 -12.26 5.27 -1.74
CA ILE A 110 -11.60 5.09 -3.04
C ILE A 110 -12.32 4.01 -3.85
N ASN A 111 -12.66 2.88 -3.22
CA ASN A 111 -13.39 1.81 -3.89
C ASN A 111 -14.75 2.28 -4.42
N ASN A 112 -15.51 2.98 -3.57
CA ASN A 112 -16.80 3.54 -3.95
C ASN A 112 -16.67 4.60 -5.06
N PHE A 113 -15.62 5.43 -4.99
CA PHE A 113 -15.32 6.42 -6.01
C PHE A 113 -15.04 5.79 -7.37
N PHE A 114 -14.28 4.70 -7.43
CA PHE A 114 -13.98 3.98 -8.66
C PHE A 114 -15.21 3.21 -9.17
N TYR A 115 -15.92 2.53 -8.27
CA TYR A 115 -17.14 1.80 -8.62
C TYR A 115 -18.16 2.70 -9.31
N ASN A 116 -18.43 3.89 -8.75
CA ASN A 116 -19.39 4.85 -9.30
C ASN A 116 -18.97 5.42 -10.66
N ARG A 117 -17.72 5.21 -11.09
CA ARG A 117 -17.17 5.65 -12.38
C ARG A 117 -16.89 4.51 -13.34
N ASN A 118 -17.39 3.31 -13.03
CA ASN A 118 -17.13 2.10 -13.81
C ASN A 118 -15.62 1.86 -14.05
N ILE A 119 -14.79 2.14 -13.04
CA ILE A 119 -13.36 1.88 -13.06
C ILE A 119 -13.11 0.56 -12.32
N GLN A 120 -12.61 -0.42 -13.06
CA GLN A 120 -12.21 -1.70 -12.50
C GLN A 120 -10.75 -1.62 -12.06
N TYR A 121 -10.47 -1.93 -10.80
CA TYR A 121 -9.11 -2.10 -10.32
C TYR A 121 -9.03 -3.32 -9.40
N ALA A 122 -7.87 -3.96 -9.40
CA ALA A 122 -7.59 -5.04 -8.47
C ALA A 122 -6.68 -4.50 -7.36
N ASP A 123 -7.14 -4.60 -6.11
CA ASP A 123 -6.30 -4.33 -4.94
C ASP A 123 -5.36 -5.54 -4.75
N ILE A 124 -4.34 -5.59 -5.61
CA ILE A 124 -3.35 -6.65 -5.57
C ILE A 124 -2.43 -6.37 -4.38
N GLN A 125 -2.74 -6.97 -3.26
CA GLN A 125 -1.77 -7.07 -2.17
C GLN A 125 -0.65 -7.98 -2.65
N LYS A 126 0.60 -7.54 -2.50
CA LYS A 126 1.73 -8.46 -2.56
C LYS A 126 1.56 -9.46 -1.43
N THR A 127 0.99 -10.60 -1.75
CA THR A 127 0.84 -11.71 -0.82
C THR A 127 1.89 -12.74 -1.20
N ASP A 128 2.72 -13.12 -0.28
CA ASP A 128 3.61 -14.25 -0.47
C ASP A 128 2.72 -15.49 -0.54
N LEU A 129 2.66 -16.10 -1.74
CA LEU A 129 1.89 -17.30 -1.97
C LEU A 129 2.83 -18.50 -1.84
N VAL A 130 2.56 -19.35 -0.87
CA VAL A 130 3.19 -20.66 -0.77
C VAL A 130 2.30 -21.67 -1.47
N LEU A 131 2.75 -22.17 -2.64
CA LEU A 131 2.09 -23.23 -3.37
C LEU A 131 2.66 -24.57 -2.92
N PHE A 132 1.77 -25.45 -2.49
CA PHE A 132 2.10 -26.81 -2.07
C PHE A 132 1.44 -27.80 -3.05
N PRO A 133 2.05 -28.08 -4.22
CA PRO A 133 1.45 -28.96 -5.19
C PRO A 133 1.53 -30.42 -4.72
N VAL A 134 0.39 -31.08 -4.63
CA VAL A 134 0.25 -32.49 -4.30
C VAL A 134 -0.31 -33.20 -5.54
N LEU A 135 0.41 -34.18 -6.05
CA LEU A 135 -0.10 -35.09 -7.07
C LEU A 135 -0.67 -36.34 -6.38
N VAL A 136 -1.90 -36.69 -6.69
CA VAL A 136 -2.54 -37.93 -6.20
C VAL A 136 -2.76 -38.84 -7.38
N GLU A 137 -2.13 -40.02 -7.35
CA GLU A 137 -2.25 -41.04 -8.40
C GLU A 137 -2.28 -42.42 -7.74
N ASN A 138 -3.26 -43.25 -8.11
CA ASN A 138 -3.42 -44.61 -7.57
C ASN A 138 -3.40 -44.67 -6.01
N ASN A 139 -4.08 -43.76 -5.33
CA ASN A 139 -4.08 -43.61 -3.87
C ASN A 139 -2.72 -43.26 -3.23
N ASN A 140 -1.70 -42.92 -4.02
CA ASN A 140 -0.43 -42.43 -3.52
C ASN A 140 -0.32 -40.90 -3.63
N PHE A 141 0.40 -40.28 -2.68
CA PHE A 141 0.63 -38.82 -2.64
C PHE A 141 2.08 -38.56 -3.02
N TYR A 142 2.29 -37.77 -4.06
CA TYR A 142 3.61 -37.36 -4.52
C TYR A 142 3.82 -35.86 -4.26
N LEU A 143 4.86 -35.52 -3.52
CA LEU A 143 5.23 -34.16 -3.13
C LEU A 143 6.55 -33.76 -3.77
N PHE A 144 6.72 -32.45 -4.00
CA PHE A 144 7.99 -31.86 -4.46
C PHE A 144 8.68 -32.64 -5.61
N THR A 145 9.85 -33.21 -5.34
CA THR A 145 10.68 -33.87 -6.34
C THR A 145 10.05 -35.14 -6.95
N GLU A 146 9.14 -35.76 -6.23
CA GLU A 146 8.38 -36.93 -6.71
C GLU A 146 7.18 -36.51 -7.58
N ASN A 147 6.78 -35.25 -7.51
CA ASN A 147 5.73 -34.66 -8.32
C ASN A 147 6.31 -34.14 -9.63
N TYR A 148 6.09 -34.83 -10.73
CA TYR A 148 6.66 -34.47 -12.03
C TYR A 148 6.15 -33.12 -12.56
N PHE A 149 4.92 -32.70 -12.24
CA PHE A 149 4.43 -31.38 -12.60
C PHE A 149 5.20 -30.27 -11.89
N PHE A 150 5.52 -30.43 -10.61
CA PHE A 150 6.33 -29.50 -9.86
C PHE A 150 7.74 -29.37 -10.44
N ASN A 151 8.36 -30.48 -10.79
CA ASN A 151 9.68 -30.50 -11.43
C ASN A 151 9.69 -29.78 -12.78
N GLN A 152 8.65 -29.96 -13.60
CA GLN A 152 8.55 -29.30 -14.90
C GLN A 152 8.25 -27.79 -14.75
N TRP A 153 7.51 -27.40 -13.74
CA TRP A 153 7.19 -26.00 -13.45
C TRP A 153 8.45 -25.17 -13.13
N ASN A 154 9.31 -25.70 -12.28
CA ASN A 154 10.57 -25.05 -11.92
C ASN A 154 11.57 -24.98 -13.11
N LYS A 155 11.57 -25.95 -14.01
CA LYS A 155 12.44 -25.94 -15.19
C LYS A 155 12.04 -24.88 -16.21
N LYS A 156 10.75 -24.59 -16.37
CA LYS A 156 10.25 -23.54 -17.29
C LYS A 156 10.50 -22.12 -16.80
N LYS A 157 10.54 -21.89 -15.48
CA LYS A 157 10.73 -20.58 -14.90
C LYS A 157 12.10 -19.97 -15.25
N ASN A 158 13.12 -20.79 -15.48
CA ASN A 158 14.47 -20.31 -15.82
C ASN A 158 14.66 -19.95 -17.30
N LYS A 159 13.67 -20.10 -18.18
CA LYS A 159 13.78 -19.81 -19.62
C LYS A 159 13.14 -18.50 -20.08
N ASN A 160 12.33 -17.85 -19.25
CA ASN A 160 11.50 -16.71 -19.70
C ASN A 160 11.78 -15.37 -19.00
N PHE A 161 12.90 -15.24 -18.29
CA PHE A 161 13.31 -13.95 -17.71
C PHE A 161 14.83 -13.74 -17.93
N ASN A 162 15.17 -13.46 -19.19
CA ASN A 162 16.37 -12.73 -19.59
C ASN A 162 15.94 -11.60 -20.49
#